data_49a6d14abd79461929d5b399881f4e72
#
_entry.id   49a6d14abd79461929d5b399881f4e72
#
_cell.length_a   1.000
_cell.length_b   1.000
_cell.length_c   1.000
_cell.angle_alpha   90.00
_cell.angle_beta   90.00
_cell.angle_gamma   90.00
#
_symmetry.space_group_name_H-M   'P 1'
#
loop_
_entity.id
_entity.type
_entity.pdbx_description
1 polymer ?
#
loop_
_entity_poly.entity_id
_entity_poly.type
_entity_poly.pdbx_seq_one_letter_code
_entity_poly.pdbx_strand_id
1 'polypeptide(L)'
;MIFISASVANACNFKIGEFGDSREKIKLEPFPMIFPDQFNGETVLIPLQQVCRDDKELFGTQIMLLYVDKKLLQVRLERPNYNDAKLMDFAMKKYGTFSLPAGIKKEDWRGNYQWENSSEIIIYDYINTHDGSLEILELNSKLYEKNLITYFEKFGKWLDSQK
;
A
#
# COMPACT_ATOMS: atom_id res chain seq x y z
N MET A 1 37.13 -19.39 14.94
CA MET A 1 35.69 -19.23 15.16
C MET A 1 35.27 -17.98 14.37
N ILE A 2 34.66 -18.15 13.20
CA ILE A 2 34.30 -17.05 12.30
C ILE A 2 32.88 -16.69 12.63
N PHE A 3 32.65 -15.52 13.22
CA PHE A 3 31.30 -14.95 13.39
C PHE A 3 30.86 -14.39 12.05
N ILE A 4 29.98 -15.12 11.36
CA ILE A 4 29.25 -14.59 10.21
C ILE A 4 28.15 -13.70 10.80
N SER A 5 28.39 -12.39 10.83
CA SER A 5 27.33 -11.41 11.04
C SER A 5 26.38 -11.47 9.85
N ALA A 6 25.27 -12.17 10.01
CA ALA A 6 24.15 -12.01 9.08
C ALA A 6 23.68 -10.56 9.21
N SER A 7 23.98 -9.74 8.22
CA SER A 7 23.34 -8.43 8.08
C SER A 7 21.85 -8.69 7.89
N VAL A 8 21.08 -8.40 8.92
CA VAL A 8 19.61 -8.32 8.79
C VAL A 8 19.36 -7.18 7.81
N ALA A 9 19.05 -7.52 6.56
CA ALA A 9 18.58 -6.54 5.60
C ALA A 9 17.40 -5.82 6.26
N ASN A 10 17.56 -4.54 6.57
CA ASN A 10 16.50 -3.74 7.14
C ASN A 10 15.33 -3.77 6.14
N ALA A 11 14.28 -4.52 6.48
CA ALA A 11 13.06 -4.54 5.68
C ALA A 11 12.57 -3.09 5.56
N CYS A 12 12.29 -2.66 4.33
CA CYS A 12 11.77 -1.34 4.06
C CYS A 12 10.57 -1.01 4.97
N ASN A 13 10.68 0.04 5.77
CA ASN A 13 9.55 0.57 6.51
C ASN A 13 8.87 1.67 5.69
N PHE A 14 7.90 1.27 4.85
CA PHE A 14 7.12 2.18 4.01
C PHE A 14 5.99 2.90 4.77
N LYS A 15 5.66 2.47 5.99
CA LYS A 15 4.70 3.16 6.84
C LYS A 15 5.38 4.37 7.49
N ILE A 16 5.35 5.49 6.80
CA ILE A 16 6.06 6.72 7.16
C ILE A 16 5.26 7.66 8.09
N GLY A 17 4.16 7.18 8.65
CA GLY A 17 3.33 7.87 9.65
C GLY A 17 2.47 6.88 10.40
N GLU A 18 1.97 7.30 11.56
CA GLU A 18 1.00 6.52 12.32
C GLU A 18 -0.43 6.89 11.90
N PHE A 19 -1.34 5.91 11.93
CA PHE A 19 -2.75 6.19 11.66
C PHE A 19 -3.28 7.24 12.63
N GLY A 20 -4.00 8.23 12.08
CA GLY A 20 -4.47 9.40 12.79
C GLY A 20 -3.50 10.58 12.78
N ASP A 21 -2.28 10.41 12.33
CA ASP A 21 -1.33 11.52 12.17
C ASP A 21 -1.79 12.49 11.10
N SER A 22 -1.45 13.76 11.28
CA SER A 22 -1.64 14.77 10.25
C SER A 22 -0.50 14.75 9.23
N ARG A 23 -0.78 15.22 8.02
CA ARG A 23 0.20 15.27 6.91
C ARG A 23 1.45 16.08 7.26
N GLU A 24 1.31 17.13 8.07
CA GLU A 24 2.42 18.01 8.47
C GLU A 24 3.52 17.29 9.26
N LYS A 25 3.23 16.11 9.80
CA LYS A 25 4.23 15.25 10.44
C LYS A 25 5.17 14.57 9.45
N ILE A 26 4.79 14.46 8.17
CA ILE A 26 5.63 13.85 7.14
C ILE A 26 6.59 14.92 6.61
N LYS A 27 7.88 14.68 6.85
CA LYS A 27 8.98 15.54 6.37
C LYS A 27 9.78 14.74 5.34
N LEU A 28 9.46 14.90 4.08
CA LEU A 28 10.16 14.27 2.96
C LEU A 28 10.67 15.32 1.99
N GLU A 29 11.88 15.11 1.47
CA GLU A 29 12.49 15.90 0.41
C GLU A 29 12.86 14.97 -0.77
N PRO A 30 12.50 15.28 -2.01
CA PRO A 30 11.63 16.40 -2.44
C PRO A 30 10.18 16.22 -1.94
N PHE A 31 9.41 17.30 -1.94
CA PHE A 31 8.02 17.26 -1.52
C PHE A 31 7.21 16.24 -2.32
N PRO A 32 6.37 15.43 -1.66
CA PRO A 32 5.48 14.49 -2.33
C PRO A 32 4.42 15.23 -3.17
N MET A 33 3.87 14.53 -4.17
CA MET A 33 2.70 15.03 -4.90
C MET A 33 1.45 14.89 -4.02
N ILE A 34 0.62 15.93 -3.97
CA ILE A 34 -0.56 16.01 -3.12
C ILE A 34 -1.78 16.27 -3.99
N PHE A 35 -2.83 15.46 -3.82
CA PHE A 35 -4.09 15.53 -4.55
C PHE A 35 -5.25 15.64 -3.57
N PRO A 36 -5.73 16.86 -3.26
CA PRO A 36 -6.92 17.04 -2.45
C PRO A 36 -8.19 16.76 -3.27
N ASP A 37 -9.25 16.35 -2.60
CA ASP A 37 -10.58 16.17 -3.17
C ASP A 37 -11.66 16.97 -2.43
N GLN A 38 -12.90 16.91 -2.95
CA GLN A 38 -14.04 17.64 -2.40
C GLN A 38 -14.69 16.97 -1.17
N PHE A 39 -14.18 15.82 -0.72
CA PHE A 39 -14.76 15.02 0.38
C PHE A 39 -13.86 15.08 1.63
N ASN A 40 -13.01 16.10 1.73
CA ASN A 40 -11.98 16.25 2.75
C ASN A 40 -10.93 15.12 2.72
N GLY A 41 -10.79 14.45 1.56
CA GLY A 41 -9.72 13.52 1.29
C GLY A 41 -8.51 14.24 0.71
N GLU A 42 -7.34 13.72 1.00
CA GLU A 42 -6.08 14.15 0.42
C GLU A 42 -5.20 12.92 0.20
N THR A 43 -4.87 12.65 -1.07
CA THR A 43 -3.94 11.58 -1.43
C THR A 43 -2.56 12.14 -1.62
N VAL A 44 -1.58 11.56 -0.95
CA VAL A 44 -0.16 11.91 -1.06
C VAL A 44 0.57 10.77 -1.75
N LEU A 45 1.23 11.06 -2.88
CA LEU A 45 2.02 10.10 -3.66
C LEU A 45 3.51 10.28 -3.41
N ILE A 46 4.19 9.16 -3.10
CA ILE A 46 5.61 9.14 -2.79
C ILE A 46 6.23 7.93 -3.52
N PRO A 47 7.24 8.11 -4.37
CA PRO A 47 8.01 6.98 -4.87
C PRO A 47 8.64 6.20 -3.70
N LEU A 48 8.49 4.86 -3.69
CA LEU A 48 9.04 4.03 -2.59
C LEU A 48 10.53 4.29 -2.36
N GLN A 49 11.29 4.55 -3.42
CA GLN A 49 12.73 4.82 -3.37
C GLN A 49 13.10 6.08 -2.57
N GLN A 50 12.18 7.02 -2.35
CA GLN A 50 12.42 8.16 -1.46
C GLN A 50 12.52 7.72 0.01
N VAL A 51 11.80 6.66 0.38
CA VAL A 51 11.74 6.12 1.74
C VAL A 51 12.71 4.95 1.91
N CYS A 52 12.79 4.10 0.90
CA CYS A 52 13.56 2.86 0.89
C CYS A 52 14.56 2.86 -0.27
N ARG A 53 15.59 3.69 -0.17
CA ARG A 53 16.56 3.95 -1.25
C ARG A 53 17.28 2.71 -1.76
N ASP A 54 17.55 1.76 -0.88
CA ASP A 54 18.32 0.55 -1.18
C ASP A 54 17.46 -0.64 -1.59
N ASP A 55 16.13 -0.50 -1.55
CA ASP A 55 15.21 -1.56 -1.97
C ASP A 55 15.11 -1.62 -3.50
N LYS A 56 15.84 -2.58 -4.08
CA LYS A 56 15.81 -2.84 -5.53
C LYS A 56 14.70 -3.80 -5.93
N GLU A 57 14.19 -4.60 -5.00
CA GLU A 57 13.18 -5.62 -5.30
C GLU A 57 11.82 -4.98 -5.60
N LEU A 58 11.48 -3.92 -4.87
CA LEU A 58 10.24 -3.18 -5.05
C LEU A 58 10.41 -1.90 -5.89
N PHE A 59 11.43 -1.86 -6.76
CA PHE A 59 11.62 -0.73 -7.68
C PHE A 59 10.35 -0.48 -8.50
N GLY A 60 10.00 0.80 -8.67
CA GLY A 60 8.79 1.23 -9.41
C GLY A 60 7.50 1.20 -8.59
N THR A 61 7.58 0.84 -7.30
CA THR A 61 6.44 0.91 -6.39
C THR A 61 6.22 2.35 -5.92
N GLN A 62 4.94 2.73 -5.81
CA GLN A 62 4.51 4.01 -5.24
C GLN A 62 3.84 3.79 -3.88
N ILE A 63 4.09 4.68 -2.95
CA ILE A 63 3.35 4.79 -1.70
C ILE A 63 2.26 5.83 -1.89
N MET A 64 1.04 5.46 -1.56
CA MET A 64 -0.11 6.37 -1.49
C MET A 64 -0.56 6.45 -0.04
N LEU A 65 -0.65 7.67 0.48
CA LEU A 65 -1.19 7.93 1.81
C LEU A 65 -2.52 8.64 1.64
N LEU A 66 -3.58 8.04 2.17
CA LEU A 66 -4.90 8.67 2.18
C LEU A 66 -5.16 9.31 3.54
N TYR A 67 -5.28 10.62 3.52
CA TYR A 67 -5.77 11.42 4.65
C TYR A 67 -7.24 11.74 4.43
N VAL A 68 -8.05 11.57 5.45
CA VAL A 68 -9.45 12.01 5.48
C VAL A 68 -9.64 12.85 6.74
N ASP A 69 -10.25 14.03 6.59
CA ASP A 69 -10.37 15.00 7.68
C ASP A 69 -9.02 15.25 8.39
N LYS A 70 -7.95 15.38 7.59
CA LYS A 70 -6.54 15.64 8.02
C LYS A 70 -5.89 14.51 8.83
N LYS A 71 -6.46 13.30 8.85
CA LYS A 71 -5.92 12.12 9.54
C LYS A 71 -5.52 11.05 8.54
N LEU A 72 -4.36 10.44 8.74
CA LEU A 72 -3.92 9.28 7.96
C LEU A 72 -4.81 8.08 8.30
N LEU A 73 -5.53 7.56 7.30
CA LEU A 73 -6.44 6.42 7.47
C LEU A 73 -5.98 5.17 6.73
N GLN A 74 -5.29 5.36 5.59
CA GLN A 74 -4.83 4.26 4.75
C GLN A 74 -3.41 4.53 4.24
N VAL A 75 -2.60 3.48 4.21
CA VAL A 75 -1.31 3.43 3.50
C VAL A 75 -1.41 2.36 2.44
N ARG A 76 -1.08 2.70 1.19
CA ARG A 76 -1.21 1.81 0.06
C ARG A 76 0.09 1.79 -0.74
N LEU A 77 0.54 0.60 -1.12
CA LEU A 77 1.59 0.40 -2.10
C LEU A 77 0.97 -0.01 -3.42
N GLU A 78 1.39 0.62 -4.50
CA GLU A 78 0.99 0.26 -5.86
C GLU A 78 2.21 -0.02 -6.72
N ARG A 79 2.15 -1.13 -7.44
CA ARG A 79 3.21 -1.57 -8.35
C ARG A 79 2.62 -1.93 -9.72
N PRO A 80 2.52 -0.94 -10.64
CA PRO A 80 1.91 -1.12 -11.94
C PRO A 80 2.86 -1.80 -12.94
N ASN A 81 2.32 -2.64 -13.82
CA ASN A 81 2.98 -3.21 -15.00
C ASN A 81 4.19 -4.12 -14.73
N TYR A 82 4.30 -4.67 -13.53
CA TYR A 82 5.29 -5.69 -13.19
C TYR A 82 4.59 -7.05 -13.04
N ASN A 83 4.94 -8.01 -13.88
CA ASN A 83 4.38 -9.36 -13.83
C ASN A 83 5.31 -10.33 -13.09
N ASP A 84 5.82 -9.92 -11.92
CA ASP A 84 6.80 -10.68 -11.14
C ASP A 84 6.33 -11.01 -9.71
N ALA A 85 5.15 -10.53 -9.32
CA ALA A 85 4.52 -10.76 -8.01
C ALA A 85 5.43 -10.45 -6.79
N LYS A 86 6.33 -9.47 -6.91
CA LYS A 86 7.27 -9.13 -5.83
C LYS A 86 6.61 -8.45 -4.65
N LEU A 87 5.53 -7.71 -4.88
CA LEU A 87 4.76 -7.14 -3.78
C LEU A 87 4.02 -8.22 -3.01
N MET A 88 3.58 -9.32 -3.68
CA MET A 88 3.07 -10.52 -3.03
C MET A 88 4.12 -11.17 -2.12
N ASP A 89 5.34 -11.37 -2.66
CA ASP A 89 6.44 -11.96 -1.88
C ASP A 89 6.75 -11.12 -0.64
N PHE A 90 6.79 -9.81 -0.80
CA PHE A 90 6.99 -8.87 0.30
C PHE A 90 5.86 -8.97 1.34
N ALA A 91 4.59 -8.98 0.89
CA ALA A 91 3.43 -9.07 1.78
C ALA A 91 3.41 -10.41 2.55
N MET A 92 3.62 -11.53 1.86
CA MET A 92 3.70 -12.86 2.48
C MET A 92 4.83 -12.96 3.51
N LYS A 93 5.99 -12.40 3.22
CA LYS A 93 7.14 -12.38 4.14
C LYS A 93 6.84 -11.56 5.40
N LYS A 94 6.09 -10.48 5.27
CA LYS A 94 5.82 -9.54 6.36
C LYS A 94 4.60 -9.93 7.20
N TYR A 95 3.54 -10.43 6.57
CA TYR A 95 2.24 -10.65 7.22
C TYR A 95 1.85 -12.12 7.34
N GLY A 96 2.57 -13.01 6.67
CA GLY A 96 2.31 -14.46 6.67
C GLY A 96 1.93 -14.99 5.29
N THR A 97 2.24 -16.24 5.06
CA THR A 97 2.01 -16.89 3.76
C THR A 97 0.54 -17.29 3.59
N PHE A 98 0.07 -17.31 2.36
CA PHE A 98 -1.19 -17.94 1.95
C PHE A 98 -0.96 -18.89 0.79
N SER A 99 -1.90 -19.82 0.58
CA SER A 99 -1.80 -20.83 -0.48
C SER A 99 -2.43 -20.33 -1.76
N LEU A 100 -1.69 -20.43 -2.85
CA LEU A 100 -2.23 -20.21 -4.20
C LEU A 100 -2.98 -21.45 -4.68
N PRO A 101 -3.93 -21.33 -5.62
CA PRO A 101 -4.58 -22.47 -6.24
C PRO A 101 -3.56 -23.41 -6.88
N ALA A 102 -3.81 -24.72 -6.80
CA ALA A 102 -2.91 -25.74 -7.34
C ALA A 102 -2.62 -25.52 -8.82
N GLY A 103 -1.34 -25.53 -9.21
CA GLY A 103 -0.89 -25.38 -10.60
C GLY A 103 -0.84 -23.92 -11.11
N ILE A 104 -1.22 -22.94 -10.30
CA ILE A 104 -1.12 -21.52 -10.66
C ILE A 104 0.21 -20.97 -10.16
N LYS A 105 0.97 -20.37 -11.07
CA LYS A 105 2.17 -19.61 -10.69
C LYS A 105 1.76 -18.26 -10.09
N LYS A 106 2.58 -17.74 -9.18
CA LYS A 106 2.27 -16.46 -8.51
C LYS A 106 2.16 -15.28 -9.49
N GLU A 107 2.95 -15.29 -10.56
CA GLU A 107 2.94 -14.25 -11.60
C GLU A 107 1.64 -14.26 -12.42
N ASP A 108 1.00 -15.43 -12.55
CA ASP A 108 -0.25 -15.63 -13.29
C ASP A 108 -1.50 -15.53 -12.41
N TRP A 109 -1.32 -15.61 -11.09
CA TRP A 109 -2.45 -15.50 -10.16
C TRP A 109 -3.04 -14.08 -10.18
N ARG A 110 -4.37 -14.04 -10.16
CA ARG A 110 -5.13 -12.79 -10.00
C ARG A 110 -6.18 -13.04 -8.93
N GLY A 111 -6.21 -12.12 -7.96
CA GLY A 111 -7.11 -12.27 -6.82
C GLY A 111 -6.67 -11.38 -5.67
N ASN A 112 -7.27 -11.62 -4.52
CA ASN A 112 -6.95 -10.91 -3.30
C ASN A 112 -6.71 -11.84 -2.12
N TYR A 113 -6.05 -11.31 -1.12
CA TYR A 113 -5.88 -11.94 0.18
C TYR A 113 -5.86 -10.89 1.28
N GLN A 114 -6.42 -11.24 2.43
CA GLN A 114 -6.51 -10.33 3.57
C GLN A 114 -5.82 -10.95 4.80
N TRP A 115 -5.02 -10.13 5.44
CA TRP A 115 -4.52 -10.37 6.80
C TRP A 115 -5.16 -9.37 7.75
N GLU A 116 -5.12 -9.71 9.02
CA GLU A 116 -5.69 -8.89 10.06
C GLU A 116 -4.87 -9.00 11.34
N ASN A 117 -4.61 -7.88 11.99
CA ASN A 117 -4.04 -7.83 13.33
C ASN A 117 -4.91 -6.97 14.25
N SER A 118 -4.43 -6.65 15.44
CA SER A 118 -5.21 -5.89 16.44
C SER A 118 -5.56 -4.46 16.00
N SER A 119 -4.78 -3.85 15.12
CA SER A 119 -4.89 -2.43 14.72
C SER A 119 -5.16 -2.19 13.25
N GLU A 120 -4.92 -3.19 12.38
CA GLU A 120 -4.91 -3.02 10.94
C GLU A 120 -5.62 -4.16 10.22
N ILE A 121 -6.25 -3.83 9.10
CA ILE A 121 -6.66 -4.75 8.05
C ILE A 121 -5.68 -4.54 6.89
N ILE A 122 -5.02 -5.60 6.47
CA ILE A 122 -4.04 -5.60 5.38
C ILE A 122 -4.65 -6.36 4.21
N ILE A 123 -4.75 -5.74 3.05
CA ILE A 123 -5.33 -6.33 1.84
C ILE A 123 -4.27 -6.32 0.74
N TYR A 124 -4.04 -7.47 0.15
CA TYR A 124 -3.26 -7.61 -1.07
C TYR A 124 -4.19 -7.93 -2.24
N ASP A 125 -4.06 -7.17 -3.32
CA ASP A 125 -4.78 -7.39 -4.57
C ASP A 125 -3.77 -7.50 -5.73
N TYR A 126 -4.02 -8.46 -6.62
CA TYR A 126 -3.32 -8.56 -7.89
C TYR A 126 -4.35 -8.66 -9.01
N ILE A 127 -4.46 -7.62 -9.81
CA ILE A 127 -5.51 -7.45 -10.81
C ILE A 127 -4.94 -7.17 -12.20
N ASN A 128 -5.72 -7.49 -13.24
CA ASN A 128 -5.46 -7.00 -14.58
C ASN A 128 -6.11 -5.63 -14.75
N THR A 129 -5.38 -4.74 -15.40
CA THR A 129 -5.87 -3.41 -15.81
C THR A 129 -5.89 -3.33 -17.33
N HIS A 130 -6.41 -2.24 -17.88
CA HIS A 130 -6.36 -2.01 -19.34
C HIS A 130 -4.91 -1.99 -19.86
N ASP A 131 -3.97 -1.46 -19.08
CA ASP A 131 -2.59 -1.22 -19.46
C ASP A 131 -1.61 -2.29 -18.94
N GLY A 132 -2.12 -3.41 -18.40
CA GLY A 132 -1.28 -4.49 -17.87
C GLY A 132 -1.76 -5.06 -16.55
N SER A 133 -0.86 -5.21 -15.60
CA SER A 133 -1.16 -5.71 -14.26
C SER A 133 -0.93 -4.64 -13.19
N LEU A 134 -1.60 -4.80 -12.06
CA LEU A 134 -1.42 -3.93 -10.88
C LEU A 134 -1.40 -4.79 -9.63
N GLU A 135 -0.30 -4.74 -8.88
CA GLU A 135 -0.22 -5.23 -7.52
C GLU A 135 -0.52 -4.09 -6.54
N ILE A 136 -1.33 -4.36 -5.56
CA ILE A 136 -1.74 -3.42 -4.53
C ILE A 136 -1.57 -4.07 -3.16
N LEU A 137 -0.99 -3.35 -2.22
CA LEU A 137 -0.96 -3.73 -0.81
C LEU A 137 -1.48 -2.55 0.03
N GLU A 138 -2.63 -2.74 0.66
CA GLU A 138 -3.28 -1.72 1.48
C GLU A 138 -3.17 -2.06 2.96
N LEU A 139 -2.88 -1.04 3.77
CA LEU A 139 -2.97 -1.07 5.21
C LEU A 139 -4.06 -0.09 5.63
N ASN A 140 -5.12 -0.60 6.20
CA ASN A 140 -6.28 0.16 6.65
C ASN A 140 -6.35 0.15 8.18
N SER A 141 -6.53 1.32 8.78
CA SER A 141 -6.69 1.43 10.22
C SER A 141 -8.05 0.92 10.68
N LYS A 142 -8.08 -0.04 11.60
CA LYS A 142 -9.34 -0.47 12.25
C LYS A 142 -9.97 0.63 13.08
N LEU A 143 -9.16 1.48 13.70
CA LEU A 143 -9.67 2.61 14.49
C LEU A 143 -10.48 3.60 13.65
N TYR A 144 -10.11 3.78 12.38
CA TYR A 144 -10.74 4.71 11.46
C TYR A 144 -11.53 4.01 10.34
N GLU A 145 -11.80 2.73 10.44
CA GLU A 145 -12.49 1.93 9.42
C GLU A 145 -13.82 2.58 8.98
N LYS A 146 -14.63 3.00 9.95
CA LYS A 146 -15.92 3.67 9.66
C LYS A 146 -15.74 4.99 8.88
N ASN A 147 -14.70 5.77 9.19
CA ASN A 147 -14.40 7.00 8.46
C ASN A 147 -13.98 6.68 7.01
N LEU A 148 -13.16 5.66 6.83
CA LEU A 148 -12.69 5.21 5.53
C LEU A 148 -13.86 4.70 4.65
N ILE A 149 -14.75 3.86 5.20
CA ILE A 149 -15.97 3.39 4.52
C ILE A 149 -16.83 4.58 4.10
N THR A 150 -17.11 5.50 5.02
CA THR A 150 -17.95 6.68 4.75
C THR A 150 -17.35 7.55 3.64
N TYR A 151 -16.03 7.72 3.64
CA TYR A 151 -15.33 8.46 2.59
C TYR A 151 -15.49 7.78 1.23
N PHE A 152 -15.22 6.48 1.11
CA PHE A 152 -15.35 5.75 -0.15
C PHE A 152 -16.80 5.66 -0.65
N GLU A 153 -17.78 5.58 0.23
CA GLU A 153 -19.19 5.64 -0.17
C GLU A 153 -19.56 7.00 -0.81
N LYS A 154 -19.09 8.10 -0.24
CA LYS A 154 -19.30 9.44 -0.81
C LYS A 154 -18.60 9.59 -2.17
N PHE A 155 -17.35 9.15 -2.24
CA PHE A 155 -16.54 9.19 -3.46
C PHE A 155 -17.17 8.32 -4.56
N GLY A 156 -17.62 7.11 -4.25
CA GLY A 156 -18.28 6.20 -5.20
C GLY A 156 -19.58 6.77 -5.74
N LYS A 157 -20.45 7.32 -4.88
CA LYS A 157 -21.69 7.99 -5.31
C LYS A 157 -21.43 9.17 -6.25
N TRP A 158 -20.38 9.92 -5.99
CA TRP A 158 -19.98 11.00 -6.89
C TRP A 158 -19.49 10.48 -8.24
N LEU A 159 -18.63 9.46 -8.27
CA LEU A 159 -18.18 8.84 -9.53
C LEU A 159 -19.37 8.35 -10.37
N ASP A 160 -20.35 7.71 -9.75
CA ASP A 160 -21.53 7.22 -10.45
C ASP A 160 -22.42 8.35 -11.00
N SER A 161 -22.38 9.52 -10.37
CA SER A 161 -23.09 10.72 -10.87
C SER A 161 -22.43 11.41 -12.06
N GLN A 162 -21.17 11.04 -12.40
CA GLN A 162 -20.43 11.61 -13.53
C GLN A 162 -20.60 10.78 -14.84
N LYS A 163 -21.23 9.62 -14.77
CA LYS A 163 -21.54 8.74 -15.92
C LYS A 163 -22.83 9.18 -16.60
#